data_44993b6ece834d025168b7d9d770e375
#
_entry.id   44993b6ece834d025168b7d9d770e375
#
_cell.length_a   1.000
_cell.length_b   1.000
_cell.length_c   1.000
_cell.angle_alpha   90.00
_cell.angle_beta   90.00
_cell.angle_gamma   90.00
#
_symmetry.space_group_name_H-M   'P 1'
#
loop_
_entity.id
_entity.type
_entity.pdbx_description
1 polymer ?
#
loop_
_entity_poly.entity_id
_entity_poly.type
_entity_poly.pdbx_seq_one_letter_code
_entity_poly.pdbx_strand_id
1 'polypeptide(L)'
;LEVDSKSDFCSKKNKDQINDISQKKTISKTYQKDLLAIGCYYFSNFNIIENFFKTKNILPKAKKELYLTSLIKFLIQKKQKIFYKTIKNFVHLGFPAQYEDFLNWRNIILNNFNTSLELNYTNIMLMAGQGKRVKKLKELIPFLKIKNNKIYKFIFQKFGSKNNIIITQKKLAKKIKNRNLKFYIIKKTNSMFSTVKNSRQLFDKHKKFFLTSCDCFGEFDKKKFNKFLKKNKPDLVIFGYNFTNLQKQLTNSH
;
A
#
# COMPACT_ATOMS: atom_id res chain seq x y z
N LEU A 1 -8.01 -14.35 -11.92
CA LEU A 1 -7.86 -12.98 -11.40
C LEU A 1 -7.51 -12.12 -12.60
N GLU A 2 -8.49 -11.38 -13.12
CA GLU A 2 -8.19 -10.27 -14.00
C GLU A 2 -7.14 -9.42 -13.31
N VAL A 3 -5.94 -9.35 -13.87
CA VAL A 3 -5.00 -8.30 -13.51
C VAL A 3 -5.69 -7.02 -13.92
N ASP A 4 -6.31 -6.38 -12.95
CA ASP A 4 -7.06 -5.18 -13.18
C ASP A 4 -6.14 -4.19 -13.93
N SER A 5 -6.56 -3.79 -15.13
CA SER A 5 -5.94 -2.72 -15.91
C SER A 5 -5.74 -1.41 -15.12
N LYS A 6 -6.11 -1.42 -13.85
CA LYS A 6 -6.04 -0.31 -12.91
C LYS A 6 -4.91 -0.43 -11.88
N SER A 7 -4.06 -1.44 -11.97
CA SER A 7 -2.91 -1.60 -11.06
C SER A 7 -1.71 -0.80 -11.53
N ASP A 8 -0.83 -0.44 -10.61
CA ASP A 8 0.42 0.26 -10.90
C ASP A 8 1.55 -0.75 -11.08
N PHE A 9 2.36 -0.58 -12.11
CA PHE A 9 3.44 -1.48 -12.50
C PHE A 9 4.80 -0.84 -12.33
N CYS A 10 5.79 -1.61 -11.91
CA CYS A 10 7.18 -1.18 -11.76
C CYS A 10 8.10 -2.02 -12.64
N SER A 11 9.05 -1.41 -13.33
CA SER A 11 10.12 -2.10 -14.02
C SER A 11 11.43 -2.11 -13.22
N LYS A 12 12.22 -3.18 -13.38
CA LYS A 12 13.48 -3.38 -12.67
C LYS A 12 14.63 -2.72 -13.40
N LYS A 13 15.52 -2.03 -12.67
CA LYS A 13 16.81 -1.58 -13.18
C LYS A 13 17.89 -2.65 -12.90
N ASN A 14 17.97 -3.06 -11.63
CA ASN A 14 18.90 -4.08 -11.10
C ASN A 14 18.12 -5.00 -10.17
N LYS A 15 18.82 -5.93 -9.50
CA LYS A 15 18.23 -6.96 -8.63
C LYS A 15 17.14 -6.45 -7.65
N ASP A 16 17.29 -5.24 -7.08
CA ASP A 16 16.39 -4.71 -6.05
C ASP A 16 15.98 -3.23 -6.31
N GLN A 17 16.39 -2.63 -7.43
CA GLN A 17 16.12 -1.22 -7.75
C GLN A 17 15.15 -1.11 -8.92
N ILE A 18 14.26 -0.12 -8.88
CA ILE A 18 13.36 0.20 -10.00
C ILE A 18 13.89 1.36 -10.82
N ASN A 19 13.56 1.37 -12.10
CA ASN A 19 13.89 2.44 -13.05
C ASN A 19 12.67 3.12 -13.64
N ASP A 20 11.51 2.51 -13.55
CA ASP A 20 10.26 3.13 -13.99
C ASP A 20 9.06 2.57 -13.21
N ILE A 21 8.00 3.36 -13.15
CA ILE A 21 6.68 2.99 -12.62
C ILE A 21 5.60 3.53 -13.54
N SER A 22 4.62 2.72 -13.85
CA SER A 22 3.49 3.09 -14.70
C SER A 22 2.18 2.90 -13.94
N GLN A 23 1.31 3.88 -14.10
CA GLN A 23 -0.04 3.83 -13.57
C GLN A 23 -0.96 3.11 -14.56
N LYS A 24 -1.61 2.04 -14.10
CA LYS A 24 -2.67 1.32 -14.84
C LYS A 24 -2.25 0.79 -16.22
N LYS A 25 -0.94 0.73 -16.50
CA LYS A 25 -0.41 0.21 -17.77
C LYS A 25 0.85 -0.59 -17.49
N THR A 26 1.00 -1.72 -18.15
CA THR A 26 2.25 -2.47 -18.15
C THR A 26 3.36 -1.64 -18.79
N ILE A 27 4.58 -1.79 -18.29
CA ILE A 27 5.77 -1.12 -18.83
C ILE A 27 6.40 -2.01 -19.90
N SER A 28 6.53 -3.30 -19.58
CA SER A 28 7.10 -4.31 -20.47
C SER A 28 6.06 -4.83 -21.46
N LYS A 29 6.49 -5.21 -22.67
CA LYS A 29 5.65 -5.94 -23.62
C LYS A 29 5.09 -7.23 -23.02
N THR A 30 5.81 -7.82 -22.08
CA THR A 30 5.42 -9.03 -21.34
C THR A 30 5.16 -8.61 -19.88
N TYR A 31 3.89 -8.48 -19.51
CA TYR A 31 3.48 -8.00 -18.19
C TYR A 31 4.05 -8.84 -17.01
N GLN A 32 4.36 -10.12 -17.23
CA GLN A 32 5.00 -10.98 -16.21
C GLN A 32 6.41 -10.51 -15.80
N LYS A 33 7.05 -9.64 -16.59
CA LYS A 33 8.35 -9.04 -16.28
C LYS A 33 8.24 -7.83 -15.36
N ASP A 34 7.06 -7.23 -15.28
CA ASP A 34 6.79 -6.10 -14.40
C ASP A 34 6.42 -6.56 -12.99
N LEU A 35 6.69 -5.72 -12.01
CA LEU A 35 6.24 -5.91 -10.64
C LEU A 35 4.96 -5.12 -10.41
N LEU A 36 4.02 -5.70 -9.70
CA LEU A 36 2.80 -5.02 -9.28
C LEU A 36 3.02 -4.31 -7.94
N ALA A 37 2.79 -3.01 -7.89
CA ALA A 37 2.82 -2.26 -6.65
C ALA A 37 1.54 -2.53 -5.84
N ILE A 38 1.69 -2.98 -4.60
CA ILE A 38 0.58 -3.42 -3.73
C ILE A 38 -0.02 -2.30 -2.88
N GLY A 39 0.36 -1.04 -3.12
CA GLY A 39 -0.11 0.10 -2.32
C GLY A 39 0.53 0.19 -0.93
N CYS A 40 1.71 -0.42 -0.74
CA CYS A 40 2.48 -0.34 0.50
C CYS A 40 3.86 0.25 0.21
N TYR A 41 4.20 1.34 0.90
CA TYR A 41 5.41 2.11 0.65
C TYR A 41 6.12 2.44 1.96
N TYR A 42 7.45 2.46 1.91
CA TYR A 42 8.30 2.94 3.01
C TYR A 42 9.00 4.22 2.57
N PHE A 43 8.89 5.28 3.36
CA PHE A 43 9.60 6.54 3.17
C PHE A 43 10.58 6.78 4.31
N SER A 44 11.81 7.19 4.00
CA SER A 44 12.83 7.49 5.01
C SER A 44 12.53 8.78 5.77
N ASN A 45 11.84 9.74 5.14
CA ASN A 45 11.37 10.98 5.73
C ASN A 45 10.22 11.59 4.91
N PHE A 46 9.49 12.54 5.50
CA PHE A 46 8.36 13.18 4.83
C PHE A 46 8.80 14.23 3.79
N ASN A 47 9.98 14.80 3.92
CA ASN A 47 10.46 15.83 2.97
C ASN A 47 10.47 15.33 1.52
N ILE A 48 10.61 14.01 1.33
CA ILE A 48 10.51 13.36 0.01
C ILE A 48 9.14 13.66 -0.62
N ILE A 49 8.07 13.57 0.16
CA ILE A 49 6.70 13.83 -0.30
C ILE A 49 6.46 15.33 -0.41
N GLU A 50 6.96 16.11 0.56
CA GLU A 50 6.79 17.57 0.60
C GLU A 50 7.43 18.27 -0.60
N ASN A 51 8.64 17.87 -0.99
CA ASN A 51 9.32 18.42 -2.16
C ASN A 51 8.54 18.19 -3.45
N PHE A 52 7.85 17.05 -3.57
CA PHE A 52 6.96 16.80 -4.69
C PHE A 52 5.77 17.77 -4.71
N PHE A 53 5.16 18.07 -3.56
CA PHE A 53 4.05 19.03 -3.48
C PHE A 53 4.48 20.47 -3.83
N LYS A 54 5.71 20.86 -3.47
CA LYS A 54 6.25 22.18 -3.78
C LYS A 54 6.52 22.38 -5.27
N THR A 55 6.69 21.32 -6.02
CA THR A 55 6.94 21.36 -7.46
C THR A 55 5.64 21.61 -8.21
N LYS A 56 5.27 22.89 -8.37
CA LYS A 56 3.95 23.36 -8.89
C LYS A 56 3.53 22.79 -10.26
N ASN A 57 4.48 22.42 -11.10
CA ASN A 57 4.22 21.95 -12.47
C ASN A 57 3.75 20.49 -12.56
N ILE A 58 3.72 19.75 -11.45
CA ILE A 58 3.35 18.32 -11.43
C ILE A 58 1.91 18.11 -10.98
N LEU A 59 1.27 19.13 -10.40
CA LEU A 59 -0.14 19.07 -10.04
C LEU A 59 -0.99 19.20 -11.31
N PRO A 60 -1.58 18.14 -11.84
CA PRO A 60 -2.51 18.28 -12.96
C PRO A 60 -3.66 19.18 -12.53
N LYS A 61 -4.02 20.13 -13.38
CA LYS A 61 -5.18 21.00 -13.18
C LYS A 61 -6.39 20.14 -12.77
N ALA A 62 -6.73 20.25 -11.55
CA ALA A 62 -7.93 19.93 -10.73
C ALA A 62 -8.90 18.78 -11.10
N LYS A 63 -8.86 18.10 -12.24
CA LYS A 63 -9.86 17.10 -12.62
C LYS A 63 -9.44 15.63 -12.56
N LYS A 64 -8.13 15.32 -12.46
CA LYS A 64 -7.63 13.93 -12.40
C LYS A 64 -7.21 13.56 -10.99
N GLU A 65 -7.51 12.33 -10.60
CA GLU A 65 -7.03 11.73 -9.37
C GLU A 65 -5.48 11.69 -9.38
N LEU A 66 -4.84 12.23 -8.35
CA LEU A 66 -3.40 12.22 -8.23
C LEU A 66 -2.96 10.94 -7.50
N TYR A 67 -2.13 10.16 -8.14
CA TYR A 67 -1.66 8.88 -7.65
C TYR A 67 -0.24 8.98 -7.08
N LEU A 68 0.12 8.12 -6.12
CA LEU A 68 1.48 8.01 -5.60
C LEU A 68 2.50 7.63 -6.68
N THR A 69 2.07 6.98 -7.74
CA THR A 69 2.87 6.70 -8.94
C THR A 69 3.51 7.96 -9.52
N SER A 70 2.82 9.10 -9.49
CA SER A 70 3.35 10.39 -9.96
C SER A 70 4.51 10.89 -9.08
N LEU A 71 4.40 10.72 -7.76
CA LEU A 71 5.49 11.01 -6.82
C LEU A 71 6.69 10.11 -7.10
N ILE A 72 6.46 8.80 -7.29
CA ILE A 72 7.55 7.84 -7.54
C ILE A 72 8.26 8.15 -8.85
N LYS A 73 7.55 8.49 -9.93
CA LYS A 73 8.16 8.96 -11.19
C LYS A 73 9.03 10.18 -10.98
N PHE A 74 8.55 11.16 -10.24
CA PHE A 74 9.33 12.34 -9.90
C PHE A 74 10.63 11.98 -9.15
N LEU A 75 10.56 11.07 -8.19
CA LEU A 75 11.73 10.61 -7.44
C LEU A 75 12.74 9.89 -8.35
N ILE A 76 12.26 9.07 -9.30
CA ILE A 76 13.11 8.42 -10.32
C ILE A 76 13.83 9.48 -11.17
N GLN A 77 13.12 10.50 -11.64
CA GLN A 77 13.68 11.62 -12.41
C GLN A 77 14.73 12.40 -11.62
N LYS A 78 14.54 12.54 -10.30
CA LYS A 78 15.50 13.15 -9.37
C LYS A 78 16.64 12.19 -8.96
N LYS A 79 16.77 11.03 -9.61
CA LYS A 79 17.81 10.01 -9.35
C LYS A 79 17.84 9.52 -7.89
N GLN A 80 16.71 9.58 -7.20
CA GLN A 80 16.59 9.03 -5.84
C GLN A 80 16.71 7.50 -5.86
N LYS A 81 17.23 6.94 -4.75
CA LYS A 81 17.40 5.50 -4.59
C LYS A 81 16.07 4.83 -4.23
N ILE A 82 15.36 4.32 -5.21
CA ILE A 82 14.07 3.64 -5.04
C ILE A 82 14.25 2.15 -5.22
N PHE A 83 13.86 1.40 -4.19
CA PHE A 83 13.98 -0.04 -4.15
C PHE A 83 12.60 -0.68 -4.08
N TYR A 84 12.50 -1.92 -4.55
CA TYR A 84 11.35 -2.76 -4.32
C TYR A 84 11.71 -3.95 -3.43
N LYS A 85 10.73 -4.49 -2.74
CA LYS A 85 10.80 -5.77 -2.06
C LYS A 85 9.62 -6.62 -2.44
N THR A 86 9.91 -7.78 -3.00
CA THR A 86 8.89 -8.77 -3.32
C THR A 86 8.36 -9.39 -2.04
N ILE A 87 7.05 -9.48 -1.92
CA ILE A 87 6.37 -10.23 -0.87
C ILE A 87 5.93 -11.59 -1.40
N LYS A 88 5.87 -12.59 -0.53
CA LYS A 88 5.52 -13.97 -0.92
C LYS A 88 4.01 -14.11 -1.13
N ASN A 89 3.21 -13.58 -0.22
CA ASN A 89 1.76 -13.73 -0.21
C ASN A 89 1.10 -12.37 -0.27
N PHE A 90 0.28 -12.14 -1.27
CA PHE A 90 -0.45 -10.90 -1.48
C PHE A 90 -1.92 -11.20 -1.70
N VAL A 91 -2.78 -10.39 -1.09
CA VAL A 91 -4.23 -10.41 -1.33
C VAL A 91 -4.71 -9.00 -1.59
N HIS A 92 -5.32 -8.79 -2.73
CA HIS A 92 -5.99 -7.55 -3.08
C HIS A 92 -7.47 -7.67 -2.71
N LEU A 93 -7.97 -6.76 -1.89
CA LEU A 93 -9.35 -6.75 -1.39
C LEU A 93 -10.12 -5.48 -1.81
N GLY A 94 -9.63 -4.81 -2.86
CA GLY A 94 -10.20 -3.55 -3.35
C GLY A 94 -11.50 -3.72 -4.15
N PHE A 95 -11.83 -4.94 -4.56
CA PHE A 95 -13.02 -5.26 -5.34
C PHE A 95 -13.84 -6.38 -4.70
N PRO A 96 -15.19 -6.38 -4.85
CA PRO A 96 -16.04 -7.43 -4.29
C PRO A 96 -15.63 -8.84 -4.70
N ALA A 97 -15.37 -9.09 -5.99
CA ALA A 97 -14.95 -10.41 -6.48
C ALA A 97 -13.65 -10.90 -5.83
N GLN A 98 -12.67 -10.01 -5.66
CA GLN A 98 -11.41 -10.34 -4.97
C GLN A 98 -11.60 -10.65 -3.49
N TYR A 99 -12.57 -9.99 -2.86
CA TYR A 99 -12.93 -10.31 -1.48
C TYR A 99 -13.60 -11.68 -1.36
N GLU A 100 -14.49 -12.05 -2.30
CA GLU A 100 -15.10 -13.37 -2.37
C GLU A 100 -14.05 -14.47 -2.59
N ASP A 101 -13.13 -14.28 -3.55
CA ASP A 101 -11.99 -15.16 -3.76
C ASP A 101 -11.16 -15.33 -2.49
N PHE A 102 -10.91 -14.21 -1.78
CA PHE A 102 -10.19 -14.26 -0.52
C PHE A 102 -10.91 -15.07 0.55
N LEU A 103 -12.23 -15.02 0.64
CA LEU A 103 -12.98 -15.86 1.56
C LEU A 103 -12.79 -17.35 1.26
N ASN A 104 -12.68 -17.72 -0.02
CA ASN A 104 -12.40 -19.10 -0.45
C ASN A 104 -10.99 -19.54 -0.05
N TRP A 105 -10.00 -18.62 -0.09
CA TRP A 105 -8.59 -18.88 0.24
C TRP A 105 -8.22 -18.61 1.71
N ARG A 106 -9.18 -18.15 2.51
CA ARG A 106 -8.95 -17.70 3.90
C ARG A 106 -8.20 -18.69 4.79
N ASN A 107 -8.45 -20.00 4.61
CA ASN A 107 -7.81 -21.03 5.44
C ASN A 107 -6.30 -21.13 5.14
N ILE A 108 -5.90 -21.05 3.87
CA ILE A 108 -4.51 -21.05 3.43
C ILE A 108 -3.80 -19.83 4.00
N ILE A 109 -4.44 -18.65 3.92
CA ILE A 109 -3.88 -17.40 4.40
C ILE A 109 -3.78 -17.40 5.93
N LEU A 110 -4.76 -17.91 6.65
CA LEU A 110 -4.81 -17.86 8.12
C LEU A 110 -3.79 -18.78 8.80
N ASN A 111 -3.45 -19.90 8.21
CA ASN A 111 -2.46 -20.83 8.76
C ASN A 111 -1.03 -20.28 8.72
N ASN A 112 -0.73 -19.30 7.86
CA ASN A 112 0.61 -18.71 7.69
C ASN A 112 0.85 -17.43 8.48
N PHE A 113 -0.05 -17.04 9.40
CA PHE A 113 -0.07 -15.70 9.99
C PHE A 113 0.69 -15.51 11.31
N ASN A 114 1.39 -16.51 11.83
CA ASN A 114 2.13 -16.42 13.10
C ASN A 114 3.52 -15.81 12.91
N THR A 115 3.61 -14.51 12.69
CA THR A 115 4.90 -13.80 12.79
C THR A 115 4.77 -12.57 13.70
N SER A 116 5.22 -12.74 14.92
CA SER A 116 5.10 -11.78 16.03
C SER A 116 6.18 -10.67 16.07
N LEU A 117 7.05 -10.55 15.07
CA LEU A 117 8.12 -9.54 15.11
C LEU A 117 7.57 -8.17 14.73
N GLU A 118 7.51 -7.28 15.71
CA GLU A 118 7.16 -5.88 15.51
C GLU A 118 8.28 -5.11 14.79
N LEU A 119 7.89 -4.24 13.87
CA LEU A 119 8.80 -3.31 13.22
C LEU A 119 9.01 -2.08 14.11
N ASN A 120 10.25 -1.57 14.14
CA ASN A 120 10.60 -0.37 14.93
C ASN A 120 10.24 0.97 14.24
N TYR A 121 9.32 0.95 13.29
CA TYR A 121 8.87 2.13 12.54
C TYR A 121 7.39 2.37 12.77
N THR A 122 6.95 3.62 12.63
CA THR A 122 5.52 3.93 12.67
C THR A 122 4.82 3.36 11.44
N ASN A 123 3.71 2.64 11.64
CA ASN A 123 2.83 2.21 10.57
C ASN A 123 1.66 3.19 10.46
N ILE A 124 1.50 3.82 9.31
CA ILE A 124 0.46 4.80 9.03
C ILE A 124 -0.49 4.21 7.98
N MET A 125 -1.71 3.89 8.42
CA MET A 125 -2.76 3.34 7.55
C MET A 125 -3.66 4.44 7.01
N LEU A 126 -3.83 4.50 5.69
CA LEU A 126 -4.70 5.46 5.03
C LEU A 126 -6.13 4.89 4.92
N MET A 127 -7.09 5.49 5.63
CA MET A 127 -8.48 5.04 5.69
C MET A 127 -9.49 6.22 5.66
N ALA A 128 -9.22 7.26 4.87
CA ALA A 128 -10.10 8.43 4.76
C ALA A 128 -10.92 8.49 3.45
N GLY A 129 -10.74 7.51 2.58
CA GLY A 129 -11.42 7.41 1.28
C GLY A 129 -12.94 7.20 1.39
N GLN A 130 -13.59 7.26 0.23
CA GLN A 130 -15.06 7.20 0.12
C GLN A 130 -15.64 5.79 0.01
N GLY A 131 -14.83 4.79 -0.33
CA GLY A 131 -15.31 3.42 -0.59
C GLY A 131 -16.27 3.31 -1.79
N LYS A 132 -16.15 4.19 -2.80
CA LYS A 132 -17.08 4.25 -3.95
C LYS A 132 -17.20 2.93 -4.72
N ARG A 133 -16.08 2.18 -4.83
CA ARG A 133 -16.03 0.91 -5.57
C ARG A 133 -16.85 -0.22 -4.93
N VAL A 134 -17.12 -0.11 -3.64
CA VAL A 134 -17.74 -1.17 -2.84
C VAL A 134 -19.10 -0.77 -2.28
N LYS A 135 -19.81 0.12 -2.95
CA LYS A 135 -21.14 0.58 -2.52
C LYS A 135 -22.16 -0.55 -2.32
N LYS A 136 -22.02 -1.67 -3.04
CA LYS A 136 -22.88 -2.85 -2.93
C LYS A 136 -22.64 -3.66 -1.64
N LEU A 137 -21.49 -3.49 -0.98
CA LEU A 137 -21.20 -4.16 0.28
C LEU A 137 -21.93 -3.45 1.43
N LYS A 138 -22.46 -4.23 2.37
CA LYS A 138 -23.14 -3.69 3.58
C LYS A 138 -22.22 -2.86 4.46
N GLU A 139 -20.90 -3.08 4.36
CA GLU A 139 -19.89 -2.39 5.16
C GLU A 139 -18.66 -2.03 4.32
N LEU A 140 -17.90 -1.01 4.75
CA LEU A 140 -16.63 -0.66 4.10
C LEU A 140 -15.59 -1.78 4.30
N ILE A 141 -14.77 -2.04 3.28
CA ILE A 141 -13.76 -3.12 3.25
C ILE A 141 -12.95 -3.24 4.55
N PRO A 142 -12.38 -2.16 5.14
CA PRO A 142 -11.60 -2.30 6.37
C PRO A 142 -12.36 -2.90 7.55
N PHE A 143 -13.67 -2.81 7.56
CA PHE A 143 -14.53 -3.31 8.62
C PHE A 143 -15.13 -4.69 8.36
N LEU A 144 -15.04 -5.19 7.13
CA LEU A 144 -15.44 -6.57 6.82
C LEU A 144 -14.65 -7.54 7.71
N LYS A 145 -15.29 -8.64 8.07
CA LYS A 145 -14.71 -9.64 8.97
C LYS A 145 -14.10 -10.79 8.20
N ILE A 146 -12.91 -11.19 8.63
CA ILE A 146 -12.29 -12.47 8.30
C ILE A 146 -12.26 -13.26 9.59
N LYS A 147 -13.07 -14.34 9.69
CA LYS A 147 -13.44 -14.95 10.98
C LYS A 147 -13.98 -13.84 11.92
N ASN A 148 -13.39 -13.70 13.09
CA ASN A 148 -13.81 -12.72 14.09
C ASN A 148 -13.05 -11.39 14.04
N ASN A 149 -12.10 -11.24 13.11
CA ASN A 149 -11.26 -10.05 13.02
C ASN A 149 -11.61 -9.19 11.80
N LYS A 150 -11.62 -7.88 11.99
CA LYS A 150 -11.79 -6.92 10.90
C LYS A 150 -10.52 -6.83 10.05
N ILE A 151 -10.65 -6.58 8.74
CA ILE A 151 -9.54 -6.54 7.76
C ILE A 151 -8.44 -5.59 8.22
N TYR A 152 -8.75 -4.38 8.70
CA TYR A 152 -7.72 -3.44 9.17
C TYR A 152 -6.84 -4.02 10.29
N LYS A 153 -7.36 -4.91 11.15
CA LYS A 153 -6.58 -5.58 12.19
C LYS A 153 -5.55 -6.53 11.59
N PHE A 154 -5.93 -7.29 10.54
CA PHE A 154 -4.99 -8.17 9.84
C PHE A 154 -3.83 -7.38 9.22
N ILE A 155 -4.13 -6.23 8.59
CA ILE A 155 -3.10 -5.38 8.01
C ILE A 155 -2.10 -4.92 9.07
N PHE A 156 -2.58 -4.51 10.24
CA PHE A 156 -1.70 -4.16 11.35
C PHE A 156 -0.90 -5.35 11.90
N GLN A 157 -1.47 -6.53 11.95
CA GLN A 157 -0.72 -7.73 12.35
C GLN A 157 0.43 -8.03 11.39
N LYS A 158 0.25 -7.79 10.10
CA LYS A 158 1.26 -8.08 9.07
C LYS A 158 2.33 -7.00 8.92
N PHE A 159 1.92 -5.77 8.80
CA PHE A 159 2.82 -4.60 8.74
C PHE A 159 2.99 -3.93 10.10
N GLY A 160 2.52 -4.58 11.18
CA GLY A 160 2.46 -4.01 12.51
C GLY A 160 3.81 -3.55 13.02
N SER A 161 3.75 -2.43 13.71
CA SER A 161 4.84 -1.82 14.44
C SER A 161 4.37 -1.54 15.87
N LYS A 162 5.29 -1.10 16.75
CA LYS A 162 4.93 -0.61 18.09
C LYS A 162 3.98 0.59 18.03
N ASN A 163 4.10 1.41 16.97
CA ASN A 163 3.28 2.59 16.75
C ASN A 163 2.41 2.43 15.51
N ASN A 164 1.11 2.28 15.70
CA ASN A 164 0.15 2.19 14.61
C ASN A 164 -0.78 3.40 14.65
N ILE A 165 -0.87 4.11 13.52
CA ILE A 165 -1.71 5.29 13.36
C ILE A 165 -2.66 5.07 12.18
N ILE A 166 -3.92 5.44 12.35
CA ILE A 166 -4.91 5.44 11.27
C ILE A 166 -5.27 6.87 10.91
N ILE A 167 -5.03 7.26 9.67
CA ILE A 167 -5.55 8.50 9.12
C ILE A 167 -6.96 8.23 8.60
N THR A 168 -7.97 8.83 9.23
CA THR A 168 -9.37 8.50 8.94
C THR A 168 -10.34 9.65 9.21
N GLN A 169 -11.61 9.43 8.90
CA GLN A 169 -12.70 10.35 9.22
C GLN A 169 -13.22 10.10 10.63
N LYS A 170 -13.70 11.13 11.34
CA LYS A 170 -14.26 11.05 12.70
C LYS A 170 -15.31 9.92 12.83
N LYS A 171 -16.22 9.79 11.86
CA LYS A 171 -17.26 8.74 11.86
C LYS A 171 -16.71 7.32 11.76
N LEU A 172 -15.58 7.13 11.06
CA LEU A 172 -14.94 5.81 10.92
C LEU A 172 -14.10 5.47 12.15
N ALA A 173 -13.42 6.44 12.74
CA ALA A 173 -12.68 6.26 13.99
C ALA A 173 -13.60 5.74 15.10
N LYS A 174 -14.83 6.29 15.22
CA LYS A 174 -15.84 5.84 16.19
C LYS A 174 -16.23 4.35 16.06
N LYS A 175 -16.10 3.76 14.87
CA LYS A 175 -16.37 2.34 14.62
C LYS A 175 -15.23 1.41 15.06
N ILE A 176 -14.08 1.96 15.40
CA ILE A 176 -12.88 1.20 15.75
C ILE A 176 -12.75 1.19 17.29
N LYS A 177 -13.19 0.08 17.89
CA LYS A 177 -13.05 -0.15 19.35
C LYS A 177 -11.67 -0.77 19.63
N ASN A 178 -10.60 0.02 19.57
CA ASN A 178 -9.26 -0.44 19.96
C ASN A 178 -8.49 0.72 20.61
N ARG A 179 -8.24 0.60 21.94
CA ARG A 179 -7.56 1.62 22.76
C ARG A 179 -6.08 1.81 22.40
N ASN A 180 -5.46 0.83 21.75
CA ASN A 180 -4.03 0.86 21.40
C ASN A 180 -3.76 1.52 20.03
N LEU A 181 -4.79 1.94 19.31
CA LEU A 181 -4.64 2.60 18.02
C LEU A 181 -4.75 4.11 18.15
N LYS A 182 -3.80 4.82 17.56
CA LYS A 182 -3.84 6.27 17.43
C LYS A 182 -4.58 6.67 16.16
N PHE A 183 -5.36 7.74 16.24
CA PHE A 183 -6.13 8.26 15.13
C PHE A 183 -5.66 9.66 14.77
N TYR A 184 -5.45 9.90 13.49
CA TYR A 184 -5.33 11.23 12.94
C TYR A 184 -6.59 11.53 12.13
N ILE A 185 -7.38 12.48 12.61
CA ILE A 185 -8.71 12.74 12.06
C ILE A 185 -8.62 13.83 10.98
N ILE A 186 -9.10 13.48 9.77
CA ILE A 186 -9.20 14.42 8.66
C ILE A 186 -10.60 14.36 8.04
N LYS A 187 -10.89 15.33 7.18
CA LYS A 187 -12.08 15.29 6.33
C LYS A 187 -11.94 14.15 5.30
N LYS A 188 -13.06 13.75 4.71
CA LYS A 188 -13.14 12.79 3.61
C LYS A 188 -12.24 13.21 2.44
N THR A 189 -11.56 12.24 1.85
CA THR A 189 -10.64 12.46 0.72
C THR A 189 -11.03 11.61 -0.50
N ASN A 190 -10.55 12.00 -1.67
CA ASN A 190 -10.83 11.32 -2.94
C ASN A 190 -9.70 10.37 -3.35
N SER A 191 -8.50 10.51 -2.78
CA SER A 191 -7.34 9.68 -3.12
C SER A 191 -6.44 9.46 -1.92
N MET A 192 -5.53 8.47 -2.01
CA MET A 192 -4.46 8.26 -1.03
C MET A 192 -3.58 9.51 -0.91
N PHE A 193 -3.22 10.11 -2.04
CA PHE A 193 -2.41 11.32 -2.08
C PHE A 193 -3.07 12.50 -1.34
N SER A 194 -4.36 12.73 -1.59
CA SER A 194 -5.12 13.77 -0.85
C SER A 194 -5.16 13.47 0.65
N THR A 195 -5.19 12.19 1.04
CA THR A 195 -5.13 11.79 2.44
C THR A 195 -3.79 12.16 3.06
N VAL A 196 -2.68 11.86 2.38
CA VAL A 196 -1.31 12.22 2.83
C VAL A 196 -1.16 13.74 2.90
N LYS A 197 -1.56 14.47 1.86
CA LYS A 197 -1.50 15.95 1.84
C LYS A 197 -2.24 16.57 3.03
N ASN A 198 -3.46 16.12 3.29
CA ASN A 198 -4.31 16.67 4.36
C ASN A 198 -3.86 16.26 5.77
N SER A 199 -2.91 15.34 5.88
CA SER A 199 -2.32 14.88 7.15
C SER A 199 -0.83 15.20 7.26
N ARG A 200 -0.32 16.14 6.49
CA ARG A 200 1.09 16.54 6.42
C ARG A 200 1.73 16.71 7.81
N GLN A 201 1.09 17.43 8.72
CA GLN A 201 1.59 17.67 10.08
C GLN A 201 1.87 16.39 10.89
N LEU A 202 1.22 15.27 10.56
CA LEU A 202 1.50 13.98 11.18
C LEU A 202 2.89 13.48 10.76
N PHE A 203 3.23 13.64 9.49
CA PHE A 203 4.47 13.09 8.93
C PHE A 203 5.71 13.85 9.37
N ASP A 204 5.59 15.14 9.70
CA ASP A 204 6.69 15.95 10.25
C ASP A 204 7.26 15.36 11.56
N LYS A 205 6.42 14.63 12.31
CA LYS A 205 6.78 13.98 13.57
C LYS A 205 7.40 12.59 13.39
N HIS A 206 7.33 12.00 12.19
CA HIS A 206 7.75 10.62 11.92
C HIS A 206 8.79 10.56 10.82
N LYS A 207 10.07 10.47 11.19
CA LYS A 207 11.19 10.41 10.23
C LYS A 207 11.15 9.16 9.34
N LYS A 208 10.74 8.00 9.88
CA LYS A 208 10.68 6.71 9.18
C LYS A 208 9.33 6.07 9.43
N PHE A 209 8.64 5.67 8.37
CA PHE A 209 7.30 5.10 8.48
C PHE A 209 6.96 4.13 7.34
N PHE A 210 6.03 3.24 7.62
CA PHE A 210 5.29 2.48 6.61
C PHE A 210 4.01 3.23 6.27
N LEU A 211 3.73 3.35 4.99
CA LEU A 211 2.46 3.84 4.49
C LEU A 211 1.69 2.65 3.93
N THR A 212 0.58 2.30 4.57
CA THR A 212 -0.25 1.15 4.16
C THR A 212 -1.63 1.59 3.73
N SER A 213 -2.18 0.91 2.73
CA SER A 213 -3.61 1.00 2.44
C SER A 213 -4.42 0.21 3.47
N CYS A 214 -5.74 0.40 3.49
CA CYS A 214 -6.63 -0.30 4.42
C CYS A 214 -7.28 -1.56 3.83
N ASP A 215 -6.86 -1.98 2.64
CA ASP A 215 -7.45 -3.06 1.85
C ASP A 215 -6.42 -4.01 1.22
N CYS A 216 -5.13 -3.76 1.44
CA CYS A 216 -4.04 -4.61 0.95
C CYS A 216 -3.12 -5.05 2.08
N PHE A 217 -2.70 -6.30 2.04
CA PHE A 217 -1.68 -6.81 2.95
C PHE A 217 -0.85 -7.91 2.29
N GLY A 218 0.32 -8.17 2.85
CA GLY A 218 1.21 -9.21 2.39
C GLY A 218 2.13 -9.66 3.51
N GLU A 219 2.93 -10.68 3.24
CA GLU A 219 3.87 -11.25 4.18
C GLU A 219 5.31 -11.09 3.69
N PHE A 220 6.19 -10.67 4.59
CA PHE A 220 7.61 -10.55 4.32
C PHE A 220 8.44 -10.84 5.59
N ASP A 221 9.69 -11.26 5.38
CA ASP A 221 10.63 -11.50 6.49
C ASP A 221 11.10 -10.16 7.07
N LYS A 222 10.55 -9.80 8.23
CA LYS A 222 10.85 -8.54 8.91
C LYS A 222 12.32 -8.44 9.36
N LYS A 223 12.97 -9.56 9.73
CA LYS A 223 14.39 -9.57 10.09
C LYS A 223 15.27 -9.27 8.88
N LYS A 224 15.00 -9.94 7.75
CA LYS A 224 15.71 -9.68 6.49
C LYS A 224 15.46 -8.25 6.00
N PHE A 225 14.24 -7.75 6.15
CA PHE A 225 13.90 -6.38 5.79
C PHE A 225 14.67 -5.36 6.63
N ASN A 226 14.77 -5.54 7.95
CA ASN A 226 15.55 -4.65 8.81
C ASN A 226 17.04 -4.67 8.46
N LYS A 227 17.63 -5.86 8.15
CA LYS A 227 19.01 -5.96 7.66
C LYS A 227 19.19 -5.20 6.34
N PHE A 228 18.23 -5.36 5.42
CA PHE A 228 18.22 -4.65 4.14
C PHE A 228 18.21 -3.12 4.32
N LEU A 229 17.34 -2.58 5.18
CA LEU A 229 17.27 -1.14 5.45
C LEU A 229 18.57 -0.58 6.04
N LYS A 230 19.21 -1.30 6.96
CA LYS A 230 20.51 -0.91 7.54
C LYS A 230 21.62 -0.86 6.49
N LYS A 231 21.66 -1.88 5.61
CA LYS A 231 22.70 -2.01 4.58
C LYS A 231 22.57 -0.98 3.47
N ASN A 232 21.35 -0.80 2.94
CA ASN A 232 21.12 -0.04 1.69
C ASN A 232 20.72 1.41 1.92
N LYS A 233 20.24 1.75 3.14
CA LYS A 233 19.73 3.10 3.49
C LYS A 233 18.85 3.68 2.37
N PRO A 234 17.76 2.98 1.95
CA PRO A 234 16.95 3.42 0.83
C PRO A 234 16.12 4.66 1.20
N ASP A 235 15.86 5.52 0.22
CA ASP A 235 14.90 6.63 0.36
C ASP A 235 13.45 6.14 0.37
N LEU A 236 13.14 5.13 -0.46
CA LEU A 236 11.83 4.50 -0.59
C LEU A 236 11.97 3.01 -0.85
N VAL A 237 11.08 2.21 -0.27
CA VAL A 237 10.90 0.80 -0.62
C VAL A 237 9.45 0.54 -1.02
N ILE A 238 9.25 -0.05 -2.17
CA ILE A 238 7.94 -0.47 -2.67
C ILE A 238 7.81 -1.99 -2.46
N PHE A 239 6.70 -2.40 -1.87
CA PHE A 239 6.36 -3.82 -1.74
C PHE A 239 5.55 -4.25 -2.95
N GLY A 240 6.07 -5.22 -3.67
CA GLY A 240 5.43 -5.83 -4.83
C GLY A 240 5.38 -7.35 -4.69
N TYR A 241 4.62 -8.00 -5.54
CA TYR A 241 4.58 -9.47 -5.63
C TYR A 241 4.73 -9.92 -7.09
N ASN A 242 5.23 -11.13 -7.27
CA ASN A 242 5.27 -11.77 -8.59
C ASN A 242 3.95 -12.50 -8.82
N PHE A 243 3.43 -12.42 -10.04
CA PHE A 243 2.25 -13.17 -10.44
C PHE A 243 2.45 -14.67 -10.22
N THR A 244 1.46 -15.31 -9.61
CA THR A 244 1.42 -16.77 -9.53
C THR A 244 1.13 -17.39 -10.90
N ASN A 245 1.41 -18.69 -11.07
CA ASN A 245 1.10 -19.39 -12.33
C ASN A 245 -0.41 -19.37 -12.64
N LEU A 246 -1.27 -19.44 -11.64
CA LEU A 246 -2.71 -19.33 -11.81
C LEU A 246 -3.11 -17.95 -12.34
N GLN A 247 -2.54 -16.87 -11.78
CA GLN A 247 -2.77 -15.50 -12.25
C GLN A 247 -2.28 -15.30 -13.68
N LYS A 248 -1.16 -15.97 -14.06
CA LYS A 248 -0.64 -15.97 -15.45
C LYS A 248 -1.57 -16.67 -16.42
N GLN A 249 -2.20 -17.77 -16.01
CA GLN A 249 -3.15 -18.52 -16.85
C GLN A 249 -4.42 -17.71 -17.12
N LEU A 250 -4.96 -17.05 -16.10
CA LEU A 250 -6.18 -16.25 -16.22
C LEU A 250 -6.02 -14.99 -17.09
N THR A 251 -4.81 -14.45 -17.18
CA THR A 251 -4.51 -13.28 -18.05
C THR A 251 -4.21 -13.66 -19.50
N ASN A 252 -3.95 -14.94 -19.79
CA ASN A 252 -3.73 -15.42 -21.17
C ASN A 252 -5.03 -15.89 -21.85
N SER A 253 -6.16 -15.82 -21.17
CA SER A 253 -7.48 -16.27 -21.68
C SER A 253 -8.35 -15.12 -22.25
N HIS A 254 -7.73 -13.95 -22.50
CA HIS A 254 -8.40 -12.80 -23.12
C HIS A 254 -7.60 -12.20 -24.28
#